data_c05b77606cd33b43286e7f5889f75447
#
_entry.id   c05b77606cd33b43286e7f5889f75447
#
_cell.length_a   1.000
_cell.length_b   1.000
_cell.length_c   1.000
_cell.angle_alpha   90.00
_cell.angle_beta   90.00
_cell.angle_gamma   90.00
#
_symmetry.space_group_name_H-M   'P 1'
#
loop_
_entity.id
_entity.type
_entity.pdbx_description
1 polymer ?
#
loop_
_entity_poly.entity_id
_entity_poly.type
_entity_poly.pdbx_seq_one_letter_code
_entity_poly.pdbx_strand_id
1 'polypeptide(L)'
;MKIKIFSIAISFIVITACESAFIVTSKNIKHGGANKNINLYAFVGKKISVTEFDPNKNKEPEPKGEYEIDEETGDTLKFVRKHYIMDGAFKCKYQVLRKMFNYLETDTVEFIAYDHYGTPGFAENDTVILYISKSKDGGHYFHQKYQFDKPYINKKGYYYSYPKFNGSESPETIQNMTGFDRTFSDEKDDVSHLNPEAIKMYYPPKFYKIENNFAIPIKGIYLNQLINYRLSTTFKDL
;
A
#
# COMPACT_ATOMS: atom_id res chain seq x y z
N MET A 1 -54.59 -60.05 -18.53
CA MET A 1 -54.45 -58.81 -17.72
C MET A 1 -53.02 -58.29 -17.87
N LYS A 2 -52.82 -57.27 -18.70
CA LYS A 2 -51.47 -56.75 -19.01
C LYS A 2 -51.19 -55.54 -18.11
N ILE A 3 -50.23 -55.70 -17.23
CA ILE A 3 -49.75 -54.63 -16.32
C ILE A 3 -48.77 -53.78 -17.12
N LYS A 4 -49.12 -52.51 -17.36
CA LYS A 4 -48.19 -51.50 -17.93
C LYS A 4 -47.40 -50.90 -16.76
N ILE A 5 -46.11 -51.18 -16.77
CA ILE A 5 -45.16 -50.51 -15.87
C ILE A 5 -44.83 -49.16 -16.43
N PHE A 6 -45.25 -48.11 -15.72
CA PHE A 6 -44.91 -46.71 -16.07
C PHE A 6 -43.56 -46.38 -15.41
N SER A 7 -42.53 -46.26 -16.24
CA SER A 7 -41.19 -45.87 -15.77
C SER A 7 -41.15 -44.35 -15.66
N ILE A 8 -41.15 -43.84 -14.46
CA ILE A 8 -40.96 -42.41 -14.15
C ILE A 8 -39.45 -42.15 -14.18
N ALA A 9 -38.96 -41.52 -15.24
CA ALA A 9 -37.60 -41.03 -15.29
C ALA A 9 -37.54 -39.71 -14.47
N ILE A 10 -36.98 -39.80 -13.27
CA ILE A 10 -36.63 -38.62 -12.45
C ILE A 10 -35.38 -38.00 -13.07
N SER A 11 -35.59 -36.95 -13.85
CA SER A 11 -34.48 -36.12 -14.36
C SER A 11 -33.92 -35.30 -13.20
N PHE A 12 -32.77 -35.71 -12.68
CA PHE A 12 -31.97 -34.91 -11.76
C PHE A 12 -31.38 -33.75 -12.55
N ILE A 13 -32.02 -32.57 -12.46
CA ILE A 13 -31.40 -31.31 -12.88
C ILE A 13 -30.35 -30.97 -11.86
N VAL A 14 -29.10 -31.34 -12.13
CA VAL A 14 -27.94 -30.81 -11.41
C VAL A 14 -27.82 -29.34 -11.81
N ILE A 15 -28.34 -28.46 -10.95
CA ILE A 15 -28.05 -27.04 -11.04
C ILE A 15 -26.61 -26.93 -10.57
N THR A 16 -25.66 -27.03 -11.50
CA THR A 16 -24.31 -26.52 -11.30
C THR A 16 -24.45 -25.00 -11.18
N ALA A 17 -24.49 -24.51 -9.95
CA ALA A 17 -24.22 -23.13 -9.64
C ALA A 17 -22.81 -22.87 -10.19
N CYS A 18 -22.75 -22.39 -11.42
CA CYS A 18 -21.54 -21.81 -11.97
C CYS A 18 -21.30 -20.54 -11.13
N GLU A 19 -20.55 -20.67 -10.03
CA GLU A 19 -19.82 -19.54 -9.48
C GLU A 19 -18.93 -19.07 -10.63
N SER A 20 -19.45 -18.14 -11.41
CA SER A 20 -18.65 -17.34 -12.30
C SER A 20 -17.73 -16.53 -11.38
N ALA A 21 -16.62 -17.17 -10.97
CA ALA A 21 -15.43 -16.46 -10.57
C ALA A 21 -15.20 -15.45 -11.69
N PHE A 22 -15.47 -14.19 -11.38
CA PHE A 22 -15.25 -13.08 -12.29
C PHE A 22 -13.73 -13.00 -12.45
N ILE A 23 -13.19 -13.85 -13.32
CA ILE A 23 -11.84 -13.71 -13.83
C ILE A 23 -11.90 -12.41 -14.62
N VAL A 24 -11.55 -11.30 -13.96
CA VAL A 24 -11.20 -10.06 -14.65
C VAL A 24 -10.00 -10.44 -15.51
N THR A 25 -10.30 -10.85 -16.73
CA THR A 25 -9.27 -11.15 -17.71
C THR A 25 -8.36 -9.94 -17.79
N SER A 26 -7.08 -10.17 -17.63
CA SER A 26 -5.97 -9.21 -17.64
C SER A 26 -5.88 -8.31 -18.87
N LYS A 27 -6.79 -8.42 -19.82
CA LYS A 27 -6.82 -7.67 -21.08
C LYS A 27 -7.09 -6.16 -20.93
N ASN A 28 -7.60 -5.70 -19.79
CA ASN A 28 -7.88 -4.26 -19.57
C ASN A 28 -6.98 -3.61 -18.53
N ILE A 29 -5.96 -4.31 -18.00
CA ILE A 29 -4.97 -3.73 -17.11
C ILE A 29 -3.77 -3.29 -17.96
N LYS A 30 -3.95 -2.25 -18.75
CA LYS A 30 -2.84 -1.66 -19.51
C LYS A 30 -1.83 -0.89 -18.64
N HIS A 31 -2.12 -0.69 -17.35
CA HIS A 31 -1.29 0.11 -16.45
C HIS A 31 -1.39 -0.47 -15.03
N GLY A 32 -0.27 -0.61 -14.37
CA GLY A 32 -0.11 -1.35 -13.11
C GLY A 32 0.48 -2.74 -13.33
N GLY A 33 0.99 -3.03 -14.54
CA GLY A 33 1.62 -4.29 -14.88
C GLY A 33 2.95 -4.53 -14.16
N ALA A 34 3.56 -5.69 -14.37
CA ALA A 34 4.89 -5.99 -13.84
C ALA A 34 5.97 -5.16 -14.54
N ASN A 35 6.84 -4.54 -13.75
CA ASN A 35 8.11 -3.97 -14.21
C ASN A 35 9.23 -4.43 -13.26
N LYS A 36 9.98 -5.44 -13.69
CA LYS A 36 11.03 -6.06 -12.86
C LYS A 36 12.21 -5.12 -12.55
N ASN A 37 12.33 -4.01 -13.28
CA ASN A 37 13.37 -3.01 -13.04
C ASN A 37 13.01 -2.08 -11.86
N ILE A 38 11.76 -2.10 -11.41
CA ILE A 38 11.29 -1.33 -10.28
C ILE A 38 11.07 -2.29 -9.10
N ASN A 39 11.86 -2.15 -8.05
CA ASN A 39 11.72 -2.97 -6.85
C ASN A 39 10.59 -2.46 -5.95
N LEU A 40 9.37 -2.55 -6.46
CA LEU A 40 8.15 -2.18 -5.76
C LEU A 40 7.08 -3.24 -6.01
N TYR A 41 6.39 -3.66 -4.95
CA TYR A 41 5.22 -4.53 -4.99
C TYR A 41 4.06 -3.77 -4.36
N ALA A 42 2.93 -3.73 -5.05
CA ALA A 42 1.72 -3.09 -4.53
C ALA A 42 0.55 -4.08 -4.53
N PHE A 43 -0.22 -4.07 -3.43
CA PHE A 43 -1.35 -4.98 -3.26
C PHE A 43 -2.39 -4.41 -2.30
N VAL A 44 -3.64 -4.88 -2.45
CA VAL A 44 -4.65 -4.73 -1.41
C VAL A 44 -4.46 -5.85 -0.41
N GLY A 45 -4.20 -5.50 0.83
CA GLY A 45 -3.92 -6.44 1.90
C GLY A 45 -4.96 -6.37 3.01
N LYS A 46 -5.37 -7.53 3.54
CA LYS A 46 -6.14 -7.65 4.78
C LYS A 46 -5.18 -7.97 5.93
N LYS A 47 -5.25 -7.17 6.98
CA LYS A 47 -4.39 -7.32 8.15
C LYS A 47 -4.61 -8.69 8.83
N ILE A 48 -3.50 -9.38 9.10
CA ILE A 48 -3.46 -10.57 9.95
C ILE A 48 -2.83 -10.19 11.29
N SER A 49 -1.64 -9.58 11.25
CA SER A 49 -0.96 -9.11 12.47
C SER A 49 0.00 -7.96 12.17
N VAL A 50 0.18 -7.09 13.15
CA VAL A 50 1.23 -6.07 13.23
C VAL A 50 1.77 -6.14 14.64
N THR A 51 3.04 -6.49 14.78
CA THR A 51 3.67 -6.72 16.09
C THR A 51 4.97 -5.95 16.17
N GLU A 52 5.09 -5.12 17.18
CA GLU A 52 6.32 -4.38 17.46
C GLU A 52 7.45 -5.32 17.91
N PHE A 53 8.66 -4.98 17.51
CA PHE A 53 9.88 -5.66 17.98
C PHE A 53 11.03 -4.67 18.11
N ASP A 54 12.01 -5.02 18.96
CA ASP A 54 13.25 -4.23 19.10
C ASP A 54 14.25 -4.61 17.99
N PRO A 55 14.50 -3.73 17.00
CA PRO A 55 15.43 -4.00 15.91
C PRO A 55 16.90 -3.99 16.35
N ASN A 56 17.19 -3.53 17.56
CA ASN A 56 18.54 -3.44 18.12
C ASN A 56 18.86 -4.61 19.06
N LYS A 57 17.87 -5.42 19.42
CA LYS A 57 18.05 -6.62 20.25
C LYS A 57 19.00 -7.59 19.56
N ASN A 58 20.13 -7.88 20.13
CA ASN A 58 21.20 -8.74 19.61
C ASN A 58 22.08 -8.12 18.50
N LYS A 59 22.07 -6.79 18.31
CA LYS A 59 23.11 -6.16 17.50
C LYS A 59 24.44 -6.23 18.21
N GLU A 60 25.37 -7.03 17.68
CA GLU A 60 26.76 -6.96 18.07
C GLU A 60 27.39 -5.66 17.56
N PRO A 61 28.37 -5.09 18.32
CA PRO A 61 29.11 -3.93 17.83
C PRO A 61 29.82 -4.29 16.53
N GLU A 62 29.72 -3.46 15.51
CA GLU A 62 30.48 -3.67 14.28
C GLU A 62 31.97 -3.65 14.59
N PRO A 63 32.75 -4.65 14.13
CA PRO A 63 34.17 -4.80 14.45
C PRO A 63 35.08 -3.74 13.81
N LYS A 64 34.55 -2.89 12.94
CA LYS A 64 35.28 -1.79 12.31
C LYS A 64 35.34 -0.59 13.23
N GLY A 65 36.33 -0.59 14.13
CA GLY A 65 36.65 0.61 14.88
C GLY A 65 37.55 1.55 14.05
N GLU A 66 37.21 2.82 14.00
CA GLU A 66 38.16 3.87 13.65
C GLU A 66 39.08 4.04 14.84
N TYR A 67 40.39 4.18 14.59
CA TYR A 67 41.38 4.46 15.63
C TYR A 67 41.73 5.94 15.52
N GLU A 68 41.56 6.65 16.60
CA GLU A 68 42.14 7.99 16.79
C GLU A 68 43.29 7.91 17.78
N ILE A 69 44.34 8.65 17.53
CA ILE A 69 45.44 8.83 18.50
C ILE A 69 45.08 10.07 19.31
N ASP A 70 44.99 9.91 20.61
CA ASP A 70 44.88 11.02 21.52
C ASP A 70 46.18 11.86 21.45
N GLU A 71 46.05 13.10 20.97
CA GLU A 71 47.23 13.97 20.75
C GLU A 71 47.93 14.38 22.04
N GLU A 72 47.25 14.33 23.20
CA GLU A 72 47.84 14.69 24.51
C GLU A 72 48.57 13.51 25.18
N THR A 73 47.99 12.30 25.05
CA THR A 73 48.55 11.13 25.75
C THR A 73 49.31 10.19 24.85
N GLY A 74 49.09 10.27 23.51
CA GLY A 74 49.63 9.33 22.51
C GLY A 74 48.94 7.98 22.53
N ASP A 75 47.85 7.81 23.29
CA ASP A 75 47.10 6.58 23.38
C ASP A 75 46.23 6.37 22.14
N THR A 76 46.12 5.10 21.69
CA THR A 76 45.24 4.74 20.63
C THR A 76 43.83 4.48 21.16
N LEU A 77 42.92 5.38 20.84
CA LEU A 77 41.49 5.25 21.19
C LEU A 77 40.76 4.45 20.09
N LYS A 78 40.13 3.37 20.46
CA LYS A 78 39.27 2.58 19.56
C LYS A 78 37.82 3.01 19.71
N PHE A 79 37.28 3.68 18.70
CA PHE A 79 35.87 4.00 18.65
C PHE A 79 35.09 2.87 17.95
N VAL A 80 34.16 2.27 18.68
CA VAL A 80 33.22 1.32 18.13
C VAL A 80 31.92 2.06 17.85
N ARG A 81 31.65 2.33 16.58
CA ARG A 81 30.36 2.94 16.19
C ARG A 81 29.26 1.89 16.27
N LYS A 82 28.28 2.11 17.10
CA LYS A 82 27.05 1.31 17.12
C LYS A 82 25.96 2.06 16.36
N HIS A 83 25.49 1.49 15.28
CA HIS A 83 24.34 2.02 14.57
C HIS A 83 23.05 1.49 15.20
N TYR A 84 22.32 2.37 15.88
CA TYR A 84 21.01 2.06 16.44
C TYR A 84 19.93 2.52 15.48
N ILE A 85 18.92 1.67 15.28
CA ILE A 85 17.67 2.05 14.63
C ILE A 85 16.84 2.75 15.69
N MET A 86 16.49 4.01 15.44
CA MET A 86 15.72 4.86 16.39
C MET A 86 14.22 4.75 16.14
N ASP A 87 13.81 4.28 14.97
CA ASP A 87 12.40 4.10 14.62
C ASP A 87 11.82 2.86 15.30
N GLY A 88 10.53 2.92 15.64
CA GLY A 88 9.75 1.73 15.98
C GLY A 88 9.79 0.73 14.82
N ALA A 89 9.97 -0.54 15.12
CA ALA A 89 10.05 -1.59 14.13
C ALA A 89 8.90 -2.59 14.30
N PHE A 90 8.24 -2.95 13.20
CA PHE A 90 7.04 -3.76 13.20
C PHE A 90 7.15 -4.92 12.21
N LYS A 91 6.88 -6.14 12.69
CA LYS A 91 6.63 -7.32 11.83
C LYS A 91 5.18 -7.32 11.43
N CYS A 92 4.94 -7.19 10.14
CA CYS A 92 3.62 -7.08 9.57
C CYS A 92 3.30 -8.34 8.75
N LYS A 93 2.10 -8.88 8.91
CA LYS A 93 1.60 -10.01 8.13
C LYS A 93 0.22 -9.67 7.56
N TYR A 94 0.07 -9.81 6.26
CA TYR A 94 -1.14 -9.45 5.53
C TYR A 94 -1.52 -10.54 4.53
N GLN A 95 -2.83 -10.82 4.42
CA GLN A 95 -3.39 -11.59 3.33
C GLN A 95 -3.49 -10.72 2.08
N VAL A 96 -3.02 -11.20 0.95
CA VAL A 96 -3.07 -10.50 -0.34
C VAL A 96 -4.42 -10.72 -0.99
N LEU A 97 -5.30 -9.72 -0.94
CA LEU A 97 -6.64 -9.78 -1.55
C LEU A 97 -6.59 -9.47 -3.05
N ARG A 98 -5.72 -8.53 -3.47
CA ARG A 98 -5.57 -8.11 -4.86
C ARG A 98 -4.14 -7.69 -5.13
N LYS A 99 -3.50 -8.35 -6.09
CA LYS A 99 -2.17 -7.97 -6.61
C LYS A 99 -2.34 -6.81 -7.60
N MET A 100 -1.55 -5.74 -7.43
CA MET A 100 -1.69 -4.51 -8.21
C MET A 100 -0.47 -4.24 -9.09
N PHE A 101 0.75 -4.44 -8.56
CA PHE A 101 2.00 -4.17 -9.28
C PHE A 101 3.09 -5.14 -8.81
N ASN A 102 3.92 -5.67 -9.74
CA ASN A 102 4.96 -6.67 -9.48
C ASN A 102 4.44 -7.78 -8.56
N TYR A 103 3.63 -8.68 -9.10
CA TYR A 103 2.80 -9.61 -8.35
C TYR A 103 3.60 -10.50 -7.39
N LEU A 104 3.19 -10.45 -6.13
CA LEU A 104 3.65 -11.40 -5.13
C LEU A 104 3.21 -12.82 -5.51
N GLU A 105 4.09 -13.81 -5.31
CA GLU A 105 3.78 -15.22 -5.62
C GLU A 105 2.82 -15.84 -4.61
N THR A 106 2.84 -15.33 -3.37
CA THR A 106 2.08 -15.86 -2.24
C THR A 106 0.78 -15.07 -1.99
N ASP A 107 -0.19 -15.72 -1.34
CA ASP A 107 -1.44 -15.08 -0.91
C ASP A 107 -1.34 -14.49 0.51
N THR A 108 -0.19 -14.64 1.15
CA THR A 108 0.14 -14.00 2.43
C THR A 108 1.57 -13.47 2.33
N VAL A 109 1.77 -12.25 2.76
CA VAL A 109 3.08 -11.60 2.76
C VAL A 109 3.44 -11.14 4.16
N GLU A 110 4.71 -11.34 4.52
CA GLU A 110 5.32 -10.78 5.71
C GLU A 110 6.33 -9.71 5.29
N PHE A 111 6.31 -8.59 5.99
CA PHE A 111 7.23 -7.48 5.75
C PHE A 111 7.55 -6.73 7.04
N ILE A 112 8.61 -5.95 7.00
CA ILE A 112 9.03 -5.08 8.10
C ILE A 112 8.62 -3.65 7.76
N ALA A 113 8.04 -2.96 8.73
CA ALA A 113 7.80 -1.53 8.68
C ALA A 113 8.60 -0.84 9.79
N TYR A 114 9.20 0.30 9.45
CA TYR A 114 9.78 1.21 10.40
C TYR A 114 8.94 2.48 10.43
N ASP A 115 8.67 3.01 11.63
CA ASP A 115 7.92 4.26 11.76
C ASP A 115 8.48 5.08 12.92
N HIS A 116 8.81 6.34 12.62
CA HIS A 116 9.39 7.27 13.60
C HIS A 116 8.37 7.77 14.62
N TYR A 117 7.09 7.72 14.26
CA TYR A 117 6.00 8.31 15.05
C TYR A 117 5.19 7.27 15.85
N GLY A 118 5.63 6.01 15.87
CA GLY A 118 4.97 4.93 16.61
C GLY A 118 4.37 3.87 15.69
N THR A 119 3.18 3.37 16.01
CA THR A 119 2.52 2.35 15.20
C THR A 119 2.19 2.88 13.81
N PRO A 120 2.60 2.19 12.72
CA PRO A 120 2.33 2.65 11.36
C PRO A 120 0.84 2.88 11.11
N GLY A 121 0.49 4.04 10.51
CA GLY A 121 -0.90 4.45 10.30
C GLY A 121 -1.72 3.47 9.46
N PHE A 122 -1.10 2.64 8.60
CA PHE A 122 -1.79 1.59 7.89
C PHE A 122 -2.33 0.49 8.81
N ALA A 123 -1.74 0.32 10.00
CA ALA A 123 -2.14 -0.70 10.96
C ALA A 123 -3.51 -0.42 11.61
N GLU A 124 -4.02 0.80 11.52
CA GLU A 124 -5.35 1.16 11.99
C GLU A 124 -6.47 0.58 11.11
N ASN A 125 -6.15 0.19 9.87
CA ASN A 125 -7.11 -0.26 8.89
C ASN A 125 -7.08 -1.79 8.75
N ASP A 126 -8.26 -2.43 8.69
CA ASP A 126 -8.36 -3.88 8.45
C ASP A 126 -7.95 -4.25 7.02
N THR A 127 -8.28 -3.39 6.07
CA THR A 127 -7.91 -3.56 4.67
C THR A 127 -7.25 -2.29 4.16
N VAL A 128 -6.13 -2.45 3.46
CA VAL A 128 -5.28 -1.32 3.06
C VAL A 128 -4.54 -1.64 1.76
N ILE A 129 -4.22 -0.61 0.98
CA ILE A 129 -3.29 -0.72 -0.15
C ILE A 129 -1.89 -0.47 0.39
N LEU A 130 -1.02 -1.44 0.21
CA LEU A 130 0.36 -1.43 0.70
C LEU A 130 1.37 -1.43 -0.44
N TYR A 131 2.51 -0.83 -0.16
CA TYR A 131 3.65 -0.69 -1.06
C TYR A 131 4.89 -1.19 -0.33
N ILE A 132 5.48 -2.27 -0.86
CA ILE A 132 6.66 -2.91 -0.25
C ILE A 132 7.75 -3.12 -1.29
N SER A 133 9.00 -3.14 -0.86
CA SER A 133 10.16 -3.49 -1.68
C SER A 133 10.91 -4.66 -1.08
N LYS A 134 11.52 -5.47 -1.92
CA LYS A 134 12.35 -6.59 -1.51
C LYS A 134 13.74 -6.11 -1.12
N SER A 135 14.32 -6.65 -0.05
CA SER A 135 15.71 -6.37 0.33
C SER A 135 16.70 -6.81 -0.77
N LYS A 136 17.90 -6.25 -0.75
CA LYS A 136 18.94 -6.57 -1.74
C LYS A 136 19.34 -8.05 -1.74
N ASP A 137 19.35 -8.68 -0.58
CA ASP A 137 19.59 -10.12 -0.41
C ASP A 137 18.38 -10.98 -0.75
N GLY A 138 17.23 -10.34 -1.01
CA GLY A 138 15.98 -11.01 -1.38
C GLY A 138 15.26 -11.71 -0.23
N GLY A 139 15.77 -11.62 1.00
CA GLY A 139 15.23 -12.36 2.16
C GLY A 139 13.98 -11.75 2.79
N HIS A 140 13.82 -10.43 2.68
CA HIS A 140 12.76 -9.69 3.39
C HIS A 140 12.07 -8.68 2.50
N TYR A 141 10.85 -8.30 2.89
CA TYR A 141 10.16 -7.15 2.33
C TYR A 141 10.11 -6.02 3.36
N PHE A 142 10.14 -4.78 2.88
CA PHE A 142 10.06 -3.57 3.69
C PHE A 142 8.98 -2.64 3.17
N HIS A 143 8.18 -2.08 4.07
CA HIS A 143 7.21 -1.04 3.74
C HIS A 143 7.92 0.20 3.22
N GLN A 144 7.35 0.85 2.20
CA GLN A 144 8.02 1.95 1.49
C GLN A 144 7.42 3.31 1.80
N LYS A 145 8.31 4.25 2.20
CA LYS A 145 8.04 5.70 2.31
C LYS A 145 6.80 6.04 3.14
N TYR A 146 6.45 5.23 4.15
CA TYR A 146 5.24 5.38 4.99
C TYR A 146 3.94 5.43 4.16
N GLN A 147 3.99 5.06 2.87
CA GLN A 147 2.89 5.22 1.94
C GLN A 147 1.89 4.07 2.05
N PHE A 148 0.65 4.41 2.26
CA PHE A 148 -0.49 3.52 2.13
C PHE A 148 -1.72 4.28 1.62
N ASP A 149 -2.71 3.56 1.08
CA ASP A 149 -3.96 4.13 0.66
C ASP A 149 -5.13 3.27 1.15
N LYS A 150 -6.31 3.88 1.37
CA LYS A 150 -7.51 3.15 1.76
C LYS A 150 -8.23 2.61 0.51
N PRO A 151 -8.47 1.29 0.40
CA PRO A 151 -9.25 0.73 -0.68
C PRO A 151 -10.75 0.80 -0.39
N TYR A 152 -11.53 1.03 -1.44
CA TYR A 152 -12.98 0.92 -1.46
C TYR A 152 -13.41 -0.05 -2.55
N ILE A 153 -14.59 -0.65 -2.43
CA ILE A 153 -15.15 -1.57 -3.41
C ILE A 153 -16.47 -1.00 -3.91
N ASN A 154 -16.65 -0.96 -5.23
CA ASN A 154 -17.94 -0.59 -5.82
C ASN A 154 -18.89 -1.80 -5.87
N LYS A 155 -20.15 -1.57 -6.25
CA LYS A 155 -21.18 -2.63 -6.37
C LYS A 155 -20.84 -3.73 -7.38
N LYS A 156 -19.88 -3.49 -8.28
CA LYS A 156 -19.39 -4.46 -9.29
C LYS A 156 -18.14 -5.21 -8.83
N GLY A 157 -17.66 -5.00 -7.58
CA GLY A 157 -16.47 -5.65 -7.04
C GLY A 157 -15.14 -5.00 -7.46
N TYR A 158 -15.14 -3.85 -8.12
CA TYR A 158 -13.90 -3.16 -8.48
C TYR A 158 -13.38 -2.34 -7.32
N TYR A 159 -12.09 -2.51 -7.03
CA TYR A 159 -11.37 -1.68 -6.08
C TYR A 159 -11.08 -0.30 -6.66
N TYR A 160 -11.17 0.71 -5.81
CA TYR A 160 -10.82 2.11 -6.08
C TYR A 160 -10.34 2.78 -4.79
N SER A 161 -9.77 3.97 -4.93
CA SER A 161 -9.38 4.84 -3.82
C SER A 161 -9.60 6.29 -4.23
N TYR A 162 -9.17 7.24 -3.42
CA TYR A 162 -9.02 8.63 -3.81
C TYR A 162 -7.54 9.02 -3.74
N PRO A 163 -7.06 9.94 -4.62
CA PRO A 163 -5.66 10.32 -4.61
C PRO A 163 -5.38 11.25 -3.43
N LYS A 164 -4.30 10.96 -2.67
CA LYS A 164 -3.72 11.89 -1.70
C LYS A 164 -2.50 12.54 -2.33
N PHE A 165 -2.51 13.87 -2.39
CA PHE A 165 -1.43 14.67 -2.96
C PHE A 165 -0.43 15.06 -1.87
N ASN A 166 0.85 15.15 -2.24
CA ASN A 166 1.93 15.54 -1.33
C ASN A 166 2.45 16.95 -1.60
N GLY A 167 1.84 17.63 -2.58
CA GLY A 167 2.19 19.00 -2.95
C GLY A 167 3.38 19.13 -3.89
N SER A 168 4.01 18.03 -4.31
CA SER A 168 5.09 18.05 -5.31
C SER A 168 4.59 17.79 -6.74
N GLU A 169 3.29 17.51 -6.90
CA GLU A 169 2.68 17.23 -8.18
C GLU A 169 2.59 18.48 -9.06
N SER A 170 2.95 18.31 -10.33
CA SER A 170 2.72 19.39 -11.30
C SER A 170 1.21 19.57 -11.57
N PRO A 171 0.76 20.79 -11.87
CA PRO A 171 -0.64 21.03 -12.28
C PRO A 171 -1.07 20.15 -13.45
N GLU A 172 -0.18 19.84 -14.38
CA GLU A 172 -0.42 18.96 -15.52
C GLU A 172 -0.69 17.51 -15.06
N THR A 173 0.09 16.99 -14.12
CA THR A 173 -0.14 15.66 -13.53
C THR A 173 -1.55 15.55 -12.94
N ILE A 174 -1.96 16.54 -12.15
CA ILE A 174 -3.30 16.57 -11.53
C ILE A 174 -4.37 16.69 -12.63
N GLN A 175 -4.15 17.53 -13.63
CA GLN A 175 -5.12 17.75 -14.72
C GLN A 175 -5.32 16.50 -15.58
N ASN A 176 -4.26 15.71 -15.81
CA ASN A 176 -4.31 14.51 -16.64
C ASN A 176 -4.87 13.28 -15.89
N MET A 177 -4.94 13.30 -14.54
CA MET A 177 -5.58 12.21 -13.79
C MET A 177 -7.07 12.16 -14.07
N THR A 178 -7.57 10.98 -14.43
CA THR A 178 -9.00 10.75 -14.67
C THR A 178 -9.63 10.14 -13.43
N GLY A 179 -10.61 10.83 -12.83
CA GLY A 179 -11.40 10.33 -11.72
C GLY A 179 -12.87 10.21 -12.10
N PHE A 180 -13.62 9.44 -11.34
CA PHE A 180 -15.07 9.37 -11.42
C PHE A 180 -15.70 10.02 -10.18
N ASP A 181 -16.90 10.55 -10.32
CA ASP A 181 -17.59 11.23 -9.22
C ASP A 181 -17.94 10.27 -8.10
N ARG A 182 -17.40 10.52 -6.94
CA ARG A 182 -17.62 9.79 -5.71
C ARG A 182 -17.25 10.64 -4.51
N THR A 183 -18.21 10.96 -3.67
CA THR A 183 -17.97 11.64 -2.39
C THR A 183 -17.63 10.59 -1.32
N PHE A 184 -16.61 10.88 -0.54
CA PHE A 184 -16.14 10.07 0.59
C PHE A 184 -16.46 10.84 1.87
N SER A 185 -17.72 10.86 2.28
CA SER A 185 -18.22 11.69 3.41
C SER A 185 -17.53 11.40 4.74
N ASP A 186 -17.07 10.17 4.91
CA ASP A 186 -16.39 9.71 6.13
C ASP A 186 -14.88 10.01 6.12
N GLU A 187 -14.35 10.44 4.97
CA GLU A 187 -12.96 10.86 4.80
C GLU A 187 -12.90 12.38 4.72
N LYS A 188 -12.30 13.00 5.72
CA LYS A 188 -12.12 14.44 5.76
C LYS A 188 -10.88 14.82 6.54
N ASP A 189 -10.12 15.76 6.01
CA ASP A 189 -8.94 16.31 6.65
C ASP A 189 -9.21 17.73 7.12
N ASP A 190 -8.88 18.07 8.36
CA ASP A 190 -8.97 19.44 8.88
C ASP A 190 -7.89 20.30 8.23
N VAL A 191 -8.32 21.33 7.51
CA VAL A 191 -7.44 22.27 6.81
C VAL A 191 -7.44 23.66 7.43
N SER A 192 -8.03 23.84 8.62
CA SER A 192 -8.14 25.13 9.30
C SER A 192 -6.77 25.77 9.61
N HIS A 193 -5.74 24.95 9.72
CA HIS A 193 -4.37 25.37 9.99
C HIS A 193 -3.52 25.67 8.74
N LEU A 194 -4.08 25.42 7.55
CA LEU A 194 -3.38 25.60 6.27
C LEU A 194 -3.73 26.95 5.65
N ASN A 195 -2.75 27.56 4.98
CA ASN A 195 -3.01 28.73 4.15
C ASN A 195 -3.66 28.33 2.80
N PRO A 196 -4.29 29.29 2.06
CA PRO A 196 -4.98 28.99 0.81
C PRO A 196 -4.14 28.34 -0.28
N GLU A 197 -2.85 28.64 -0.36
CA GLU A 197 -1.91 28.05 -1.32
C GLU A 197 -1.65 26.59 -0.99
N ALA A 198 -1.40 26.29 0.28
CA ALA A 198 -1.20 24.91 0.76
C ALA A 198 -2.48 24.08 0.54
N ILE A 199 -3.67 24.65 0.80
CA ILE A 199 -4.94 23.95 0.53
C ILE A 199 -5.05 23.59 -0.95
N LYS A 200 -4.76 24.50 -1.88
CA LYS A 200 -4.82 24.21 -3.32
C LYS A 200 -3.81 23.16 -3.75
N MET A 201 -2.66 23.13 -3.10
CA MET A 201 -1.57 22.22 -3.40
C MET A 201 -1.87 20.77 -2.92
N TYR A 202 -2.31 20.62 -1.67
CA TYR A 202 -2.59 19.30 -1.09
C TYR A 202 -4.01 18.79 -1.41
N TYR A 203 -4.95 19.70 -1.67
CA TYR A 203 -6.36 19.37 -1.89
C TYR A 203 -6.90 20.04 -3.17
N PRO A 204 -6.39 19.65 -4.35
CA PRO A 204 -6.77 20.25 -5.63
C PRO A 204 -8.30 20.20 -5.83
N PRO A 205 -8.96 21.29 -6.29
CA PRO A 205 -10.41 21.36 -6.43
C PRO A 205 -11.00 20.33 -7.41
N LYS A 206 -10.18 19.76 -8.28
CA LYS A 206 -10.57 18.67 -9.16
C LYS A 206 -10.97 17.41 -8.39
N PHE A 207 -10.34 17.15 -7.25
CA PHE A 207 -10.49 15.93 -6.45
C PHE A 207 -11.10 16.16 -5.08
N TYR A 208 -11.09 17.39 -4.59
CA TYR A 208 -11.55 17.74 -3.25
C TYR A 208 -12.51 18.93 -3.28
N LYS A 209 -13.48 18.94 -2.38
CA LYS A 209 -14.21 20.14 -1.97
C LYS A 209 -13.75 20.56 -0.58
N ILE A 210 -13.70 21.86 -0.36
CA ILE A 210 -13.48 22.43 0.98
C ILE A 210 -14.84 22.88 1.53
N GLU A 211 -15.19 22.35 2.69
CA GLU A 211 -16.45 22.66 3.35
C GLU A 211 -16.25 22.69 4.87
N ASN A 212 -16.63 23.78 5.52
CA ASN A 212 -16.49 23.98 6.98
C ASN A 212 -15.07 23.67 7.51
N ASN A 213 -14.02 24.14 6.82
CA ASN A 213 -12.61 23.89 7.11
C ASN A 213 -12.18 22.41 6.97
N PHE A 214 -12.94 21.59 6.27
CA PHE A 214 -12.55 20.23 5.94
C PHE A 214 -12.36 20.05 4.44
N ALA A 215 -11.28 19.37 4.06
CA ALA A 215 -11.09 18.86 2.71
C ALA A 215 -11.75 17.47 2.60
N ILE A 216 -12.73 17.35 1.71
CA ILE A 216 -13.52 16.13 1.51
C ILE A 216 -13.24 15.63 0.08
N PRO A 217 -12.77 14.38 -0.10
CA PRO A 217 -12.57 13.82 -1.44
C PRO A 217 -13.91 13.67 -2.17
N ILE A 218 -13.96 14.12 -3.44
CA ILE A 218 -15.16 14.08 -4.29
C ILE A 218 -14.98 13.25 -5.56
N LYS A 219 -13.78 12.72 -5.79
CA LYS A 219 -13.50 11.81 -6.92
C LYS A 219 -12.74 10.59 -6.48
N GLY A 220 -13.19 9.44 -6.98
CA GLY A 220 -12.45 8.18 -6.89
C GLY A 220 -11.60 7.96 -8.14
N ILE A 221 -10.51 7.20 -7.98
CA ILE A 221 -9.68 6.68 -9.06
C ILE A 221 -9.53 5.17 -8.92
N TYR A 222 -9.49 4.45 -10.04
CA TYR A 222 -9.24 3.01 -10.02
C TYR A 222 -7.78 2.71 -9.68
N LEU A 223 -7.53 1.50 -9.17
CA LEU A 223 -6.21 1.13 -8.64
C LEU A 223 -5.08 1.23 -9.68
N ASN A 224 -5.36 0.96 -10.95
CA ASN A 224 -4.37 1.13 -12.01
C ASN A 224 -3.91 2.60 -12.16
N GLN A 225 -4.83 3.54 -12.03
CA GLN A 225 -4.51 4.98 -12.05
C GLN A 225 -3.77 5.41 -10.79
N LEU A 226 -4.18 4.88 -9.63
CA LEU A 226 -3.49 5.13 -8.37
C LEU A 226 -2.03 4.66 -8.43
N ILE A 227 -1.78 3.43 -8.94
CA ILE A 227 -0.42 2.91 -9.08
C ILE A 227 0.42 3.77 -10.02
N ASN A 228 -0.11 4.14 -11.19
CA ASN A 228 0.63 5.01 -12.12
C ASN A 228 0.96 6.36 -11.49
N TYR A 229 0.01 6.93 -10.77
CA TYR A 229 0.22 8.16 -10.01
C TYR A 229 1.34 7.98 -8.97
N ARG A 230 1.31 6.92 -8.16
CA ARG A 230 2.34 6.66 -7.15
C ARG A 230 3.72 6.41 -7.76
N LEU A 231 3.79 5.70 -8.88
CA LEU A 231 5.04 5.46 -9.62
C LEU A 231 5.62 6.73 -10.22
N SER A 232 4.78 7.67 -10.66
CA SER A 232 5.25 8.95 -11.22
C SER A 232 5.54 10.01 -10.16
N THR A 233 5.16 9.81 -8.91
CA THR A 233 5.32 10.77 -7.82
C THR A 233 6.09 10.19 -6.65
N THR A 234 5.41 9.53 -5.72
CA THR A 234 5.98 9.00 -4.47
C THR A 234 7.16 8.06 -4.71
N PHE A 235 7.09 7.23 -5.74
CA PHE A 235 8.05 6.16 -6.04
C PHE A 235 8.86 6.39 -7.34
N LYS A 236 8.93 7.61 -7.82
CA LYS A 236 9.63 7.95 -9.08
C LYS A 236 11.12 7.62 -9.08
N ASP A 237 11.73 7.49 -7.89
CA ASP A 237 13.16 7.27 -7.71
C ASP A 237 13.51 5.81 -7.32
N LEU A 238 12.57 4.85 -7.45
CA LEU A 238 12.77 3.43 -7.17
C LEU A 238 13.24 2.64 -8.39
#